data_03bad104d09b3363217db43155435b7f
#
_entry.id   03bad104d09b3363217db43155435b7f
#
_cell.length_a   1.000
_cell.length_b   1.000
_cell.length_c   1.000
_cell.angle_alpha   90.00
_cell.angle_beta   90.00
_cell.angle_gamma   90.00
#
_symmetry.space_group_name_H-M   'P 1'
#
loop_
_entity.id
_entity.type
_entity.pdbx_description
1 polymer ?
#
loop_
_entity_poly.entity_id
_entity_poly.type
_entity_poly.pdbx_seq_one_letter_code
_entity_poly.pdbx_strand_id
1 'polypeptide(L)'
;MRRSFRFSLLLLSSAVLGLTSAPRPAQASDLGYARIVRLSLVSGDVQLSRPGHPSWEAAMQNMPVTQGVTIGTNDGYAEIEFEDGTAAWISRDTLVQFTELALADGGRVTKLTLAQGTMSILTALRRGDSFALSTSGEAIAVPKNAFFRVDCFHDGASVSVLGGDVEVTSLAGTKAVPKGKTLAYRSKLANVSLSANPKADEWDRWTVGRARTLQTETAQSTSYIDAPFSYGLADMSAYGGWNYFAGYGYGWQPYGVGNCWMPFMNGQWGFYPQLGWTWVSAEPWGWTPYHFGSWNYLPSSGWTWFPSDSSFWDPAPVDWYSAGNQVGWWPAAFSGGSPLMFEQIMGGCSGLGGAGYGSSGNARLARLAIR
;
A
#
# COMPACT_ATOMS: atom_id res chain seq x y z
N MET A 1 -2.81 53.83 -79.27
CA MET A 1 -2.42 53.90 -77.85
C MET A 1 -3.00 52.72 -77.08
N ARG A 2 -2.23 51.66 -76.85
CA ARG A 2 -2.64 50.48 -76.09
C ARG A 2 -1.77 50.44 -74.83
N ARG A 3 -2.35 50.57 -73.67
CA ARG A 3 -1.69 50.39 -72.38
C ARG A 3 -1.90 48.96 -71.89
N SER A 4 -0.79 48.25 -71.76
CA SER A 4 -0.73 46.90 -71.20
C SER A 4 -0.65 47.01 -69.69
N PHE A 5 -1.61 46.33 -69.00
CA PHE A 5 -1.59 46.10 -67.57
C PHE A 5 -0.86 44.79 -67.29
N ARG A 6 0.22 44.83 -66.50
CA ARG A 6 0.88 43.65 -65.98
C ARG A 6 0.30 43.31 -64.61
N PHE A 7 -0.32 42.17 -64.48
CA PHE A 7 -0.71 41.60 -63.20
C PHE A 7 0.50 40.88 -62.59
N SER A 8 0.96 41.31 -61.41
CA SER A 8 1.90 40.59 -60.57
C SER A 8 1.16 39.67 -59.63
N LEU A 9 1.37 38.36 -59.76
CA LEU A 9 0.82 37.32 -58.91
C LEU A 9 1.74 37.19 -57.69
N LEU A 10 1.26 37.62 -56.51
CA LEU A 10 1.89 37.39 -55.22
C LEU A 10 1.48 36.02 -54.70
N LEU A 11 2.39 35.07 -54.69
CA LEU A 11 2.25 33.76 -54.02
C LEU A 11 2.44 33.94 -52.51
N LEU A 12 1.35 33.88 -51.74
CA LEU A 12 1.43 33.72 -50.29
C LEU A 12 1.68 32.24 -49.96
N SER A 13 2.89 31.93 -49.52
CA SER A 13 3.21 30.64 -48.94
C SER A 13 2.79 30.61 -47.46
N SER A 14 1.68 29.92 -47.18
CA SER A 14 1.23 29.66 -45.81
C SER A 14 2.12 28.57 -45.20
N ALA A 15 3.03 28.95 -44.34
CA ALA A 15 3.75 28.01 -43.48
C ALA A 15 2.81 27.52 -42.37
N VAL A 16 2.35 26.27 -42.48
CA VAL A 16 1.65 25.58 -41.41
C VAL A 16 2.68 25.15 -40.37
N LEU A 17 2.81 25.89 -39.26
CA LEU A 17 3.53 25.43 -38.09
C LEU A 17 2.71 24.30 -37.45
N GLY A 18 3.14 23.06 -37.68
CA GLY A 18 2.65 21.90 -36.91
C GLY A 18 3.12 22.01 -35.46
N LEU A 19 2.24 22.41 -34.56
CA LEU A 19 2.44 22.26 -33.12
C LEU A 19 2.41 20.77 -32.78
N THR A 20 3.57 20.12 -32.75
CA THR A 20 3.69 18.82 -32.10
C THR A 20 3.60 19.06 -30.60
N SER A 21 2.43 18.76 -30.01
CA SER A 21 2.27 18.68 -28.56
C SER A 21 3.12 17.51 -28.06
N ALA A 22 4.29 17.83 -27.51
CA ALA A 22 5.04 16.84 -26.72
C ALA A 22 4.14 16.34 -25.59
N PRO A 23 4.09 15.02 -25.34
CA PRO A 23 3.37 14.52 -24.18
C PRO A 23 3.96 15.16 -22.93
N ARG A 24 3.12 15.88 -22.17
CA ARG A 24 3.52 16.41 -20.88
C ARG A 24 3.90 15.21 -20.01
N PRO A 25 5.07 15.22 -19.34
CA PRO A 25 5.34 14.25 -18.29
C PRO A 25 4.20 14.37 -17.27
N ALA A 26 3.63 13.23 -16.87
CA ALA A 26 2.63 13.19 -15.81
C ALA A 26 3.22 13.91 -14.60
N GLN A 27 2.54 14.96 -14.14
CA GLN A 27 3.02 15.75 -13.02
C GLN A 27 3.02 14.84 -11.78
N ALA A 28 4.17 14.67 -11.17
CA ALA A 28 4.36 14.04 -9.86
C ALA A 28 3.69 14.82 -8.70
N SER A 29 2.80 15.75 -9.00
CA SER A 29 2.23 16.71 -8.05
C SER A 29 1.10 16.18 -7.17
N ASP A 30 0.56 14.97 -7.45
CA ASP A 30 -0.56 14.44 -6.65
C ASP A 30 -0.17 13.35 -5.65
N LEU A 31 1.08 12.90 -5.64
CA LEU A 31 1.56 11.88 -4.68
C LEU A 31 1.49 12.35 -3.22
N GLY A 32 1.48 13.66 -2.97
CA GLY A 32 1.37 14.24 -1.63
C GLY A 32 -0.02 14.12 -0.98
N TYR A 33 -1.05 13.72 -1.72
CA TYR A 33 -2.43 13.64 -1.23
C TYR A 33 -3.03 12.24 -1.27
N ALA A 34 -2.43 11.32 -2.02
CA ALA A 34 -2.91 9.93 -2.07
C ALA A 34 -2.45 9.17 -0.82
N ARG A 35 -3.39 8.68 -0.04
CA ARG A 35 -3.10 7.74 1.04
C ARG A 35 -3.00 6.33 0.50
N ILE A 36 -2.01 5.62 0.98
CA ILE A 36 -1.71 4.25 0.58
C ILE A 36 -1.70 3.41 1.85
N VAL A 37 -2.48 2.35 1.84
CA VAL A 37 -2.45 1.35 2.92
C VAL A 37 -1.85 0.06 2.39
N ARG A 38 -1.36 -0.78 3.28
CA ARG A 38 -0.66 -2.00 2.94
C ARG A 38 -1.56 -3.22 3.07
N LEU A 39 -1.54 -4.10 2.08
CA LEU A 39 -2.01 -5.47 2.23
C LEU A 39 -0.90 -6.28 2.90
N SER A 40 -0.97 -6.43 4.23
CA SER A 40 0.15 -6.96 5.04
C SER A 40 0.15 -8.48 5.16
N LEU A 41 -1.01 -9.12 4.99
CA LEU A 41 -1.12 -10.59 4.98
C LEU A 41 -2.19 -11.02 3.98
N VAL A 42 -1.88 -12.08 3.24
CA VAL A 42 -2.80 -12.76 2.32
C VAL A 42 -2.70 -14.26 2.56
N SER A 43 -3.82 -14.91 2.77
CA SER A 43 -3.88 -16.36 2.96
C SER A 43 -5.11 -16.92 2.25
N GLY A 44 -4.92 -17.98 1.47
CA GLY A 44 -5.99 -18.58 0.67
C GLY A 44 -6.38 -17.73 -0.55
N ASP A 45 -7.62 -17.87 -1.01
CA ASP A 45 -8.13 -17.16 -2.18
C ASP A 45 -8.60 -15.77 -1.81
N VAL A 46 -7.75 -14.81 -2.10
CA VAL A 46 -7.99 -13.36 -1.95
C VAL A 46 -7.74 -12.68 -3.28
N GLN A 47 -8.66 -11.84 -3.69
CA GLN A 47 -8.58 -11.09 -4.93
C GLN A 47 -8.83 -9.61 -4.68
N LEU A 48 -8.28 -8.76 -5.53
CA LEU A 48 -8.54 -7.34 -5.49
C LEU A 48 -8.92 -6.81 -6.88
N SER A 49 -9.73 -5.76 -6.89
CA SER A 49 -10.10 -5.01 -8.08
C SER A 49 -9.67 -3.56 -7.89
N ARG A 50 -8.97 -3.00 -8.87
CA ARG A 50 -8.46 -1.62 -8.85
C ARG A 50 -9.35 -0.69 -9.66
N PRO A 51 -9.48 0.59 -9.27
CA PRO A 51 -10.20 1.58 -10.07
C PRO A 51 -9.67 1.63 -11.51
N GLY A 52 -10.59 1.62 -12.48
CA GLY A 52 -10.21 1.63 -13.90
C GLY A 52 -9.69 0.31 -14.46
N HIS A 53 -9.58 -0.74 -13.64
CA HIS A 53 -9.22 -2.08 -14.07
C HIS A 53 -10.44 -3.01 -13.93
N PRO A 54 -11.03 -3.52 -15.02
CA PRO A 54 -12.28 -4.28 -14.95
C PRO A 54 -12.12 -5.70 -14.43
N SER A 55 -10.89 -6.19 -14.30
CA SER A 55 -10.60 -7.57 -13.88
C SER A 55 -10.17 -7.65 -12.42
N TRP A 56 -10.61 -8.71 -11.76
CA TRP A 56 -10.06 -9.14 -10.49
C TRP A 56 -8.67 -9.75 -10.71
N GLU A 57 -7.74 -9.44 -9.82
CA GLU A 57 -6.40 -10.02 -9.80
C GLU A 57 -6.13 -10.68 -8.46
N ALA A 58 -5.29 -11.71 -8.45
CA ALA A 58 -4.88 -12.36 -7.22
C ALA A 58 -4.14 -11.37 -6.32
N ALA A 59 -4.59 -11.27 -5.09
CA ALA A 59 -3.95 -10.41 -4.10
C ALA A 59 -2.63 -11.01 -3.63
N MET A 60 -1.63 -10.15 -3.44
CA MET A 60 -0.33 -10.52 -2.90
C MET A 60 0.01 -9.64 -1.70
N GLN A 61 0.73 -10.20 -0.75
CA GLN A 61 1.32 -9.43 0.34
C GLN A 61 2.17 -8.28 -0.20
N ASN A 62 2.19 -7.16 0.50
CA ASN A 62 2.85 -5.91 0.12
C ASN A 62 2.24 -5.17 -1.09
N MET A 63 1.08 -5.60 -1.59
CA MET A 63 0.36 -4.77 -2.55
C MET A 63 -0.14 -3.48 -1.89
N PRO A 64 0.05 -2.31 -2.53
CA PRO A 64 -0.56 -1.08 -2.10
C PRO A 64 -2.07 -1.11 -2.36
N VAL A 65 -2.82 -0.68 -1.38
CA VAL A 65 -4.27 -0.45 -1.47
C VAL A 65 -4.53 1.04 -1.44
N THR A 66 -5.20 1.55 -2.47
CA THR A 66 -5.53 2.95 -2.64
C THR A 66 -7.04 3.15 -2.63
N GLN A 67 -7.48 4.40 -2.63
CA GLN A 67 -8.91 4.72 -2.74
C GLN A 67 -9.54 4.06 -3.97
N GLY A 68 -10.72 3.51 -3.78
CA GLY A 68 -11.51 2.83 -4.79
C GLY A 68 -11.20 1.33 -4.98
N VAL A 69 -10.13 0.83 -4.39
CA VAL A 69 -9.82 -0.62 -4.41
C VAL A 69 -10.92 -1.39 -3.70
N THR A 70 -11.29 -2.53 -4.26
CA THR A 70 -12.18 -3.51 -3.63
C THR A 70 -11.41 -4.80 -3.40
N ILE A 71 -11.52 -5.37 -2.20
CA ILE A 71 -10.94 -6.67 -1.84
C ILE A 71 -12.07 -7.65 -1.63
N GLY A 72 -11.96 -8.80 -2.27
CA GLY A 72 -12.83 -9.95 -2.12
C GLY A 72 -12.06 -11.16 -1.60
N THR A 73 -12.61 -11.83 -0.59
CA THR A 73 -12.09 -13.10 -0.10
C THR A 73 -13.12 -14.19 -0.40
N ASN A 74 -12.64 -15.33 -0.91
CA ASN A 74 -13.44 -16.56 -0.96
C ASN A 74 -13.03 -17.42 0.25
N ASP A 75 -12.39 -18.57 0.01
CA ASP A 75 -11.81 -19.39 1.09
C ASP A 75 -10.43 -18.85 1.49
N GLY A 76 -10.38 -17.57 1.86
CA GLY A 76 -9.17 -16.88 2.26
C GLY A 76 -9.43 -15.78 3.28
N TYR A 77 -8.38 -15.14 3.74
CA TYR A 77 -8.45 -13.98 4.63
C TYR A 77 -7.26 -13.04 4.38
N ALA A 78 -7.43 -11.77 4.76
CA ALA A 78 -6.42 -10.75 4.55
C ALA A 78 -6.26 -9.83 5.77
N GLU A 79 -5.09 -9.21 5.87
CA GLU A 79 -4.80 -8.17 6.86
C GLU A 79 -4.35 -6.90 6.15
N ILE A 80 -4.89 -5.78 6.57
CA ILE A 80 -4.56 -4.45 6.07
C ILE A 80 -3.94 -3.65 7.21
N GLU A 81 -2.79 -3.06 6.97
CA GLU A 81 -2.17 -2.10 7.85
C GLU A 81 -2.26 -0.68 7.28
N PHE A 82 -2.62 0.27 8.13
CA PHE A 82 -2.64 1.69 7.82
C PHE A 82 -1.42 2.37 8.43
N GLU A 83 -1.07 3.51 7.88
CA GLU A 83 0.10 4.28 8.28
C GLU A 83 0.07 4.79 9.73
N ASP A 84 -1.12 4.92 10.32
CA ASP A 84 -1.32 5.40 11.70
C ASP A 84 -1.23 4.31 12.77
N GLY A 85 -1.16 3.04 12.33
CA GLY A 85 -1.21 1.84 13.20
C GLY A 85 -2.59 1.21 13.31
N THR A 86 -3.59 1.76 12.62
CA THR A 86 -4.87 1.08 12.40
C THR A 86 -4.62 -0.21 11.64
N ALA A 87 -5.29 -1.29 12.04
CA ALA A 87 -5.27 -2.58 11.35
C ALA A 87 -6.69 -3.10 11.13
N ALA A 88 -6.88 -3.77 10.00
CA ALA A 88 -8.15 -4.38 9.64
C ALA A 88 -7.93 -5.81 9.14
N TRP A 89 -8.75 -6.73 9.61
CA TRP A 89 -8.72 -8.15 9.24
C TRP A 89 -10.00 -8.50 8.52
N ILE A 90 -9.86 -9.01 7.31
CA ILE A 90 -10.93 -9.39 6.39
C ILE A 90 -11.04 -10.91 6.42
N SER A 91 -12.18 -11.43 6.86
CA SER A 91 -12.46 -12.85 6.98
C SER A 91 -12.84 -13.46 5.62
N ARG A 92 -13.15 -14.75 5.60
CA ARG A 92 -13.68 -15.49 4.43
C ARG A 92 -14.99 -14.91 3.96
N ASP A 93 -15.32 -15.13 2.67
CA ASP A 93 -16.59 -14.74 2.05
C ASP A 93 -16.93 -13.25 2.24
N THR A 94 -15.91 -12.40 2.21
CA THR A 94 -16.02 -10.97 2.54
C THR A 94 -15.73 -10.11 1.32
N LEU A 95 -16.53 -9.05 1.14
CA LEU A 95 -16.35 -8.04 0.11
C LEU A 95 -16.29 -6.65 0.76
N VAL A 96 -15.13 -5.98 0.66
CA VAL A 96 -14.90 -4.65 1.21
C VAL A 96 -14.31 -3.71 0.18
N GLN A 97 -14.81 -2.47 0.12
CA GLN A 97 -14.29 -1.40 -0.71
C GLN A 97 -13.68 -0.29 0.13
N PHE A 98 -12.53 0.21 -0.30
CA PHE A 98 -11.85 1.37 0.27
C PHE A 98 -12.39 2.64 -0.41
N THR A 99 -13.52 3.15 0.06
CA THR A 99 -14.29 4.20 -0.61
C THR A 99 -13.64 5.57 -0.52
N GLU A 100 -12.94 5.85 0.57
CA GLU A 100 -12.18 7.08 0.73
C GLU A 100 -10.90 6.83 1.55
N LEU A 101 -9.78 7.19 0.97
CA LEU A 101 -8.48 7.26 1.62
C LEU A 101 -7.89 8.62 1.27
N ALA A 102 -8.11 9.63 2.13
CA ALA A 102 -7.76 11.02 1.84
C ALA A 102 -7.06 11.69 3.04
N LEU A 103 -6.43 12.82 2.76
CA LEU A 103 -5.98 13.78 3.75
C LEU A 103 -6.91 14.99 3.68
N ALA A 104 -7.54 15.36 4.79
CA ALA A 104 -8.43 16.51 4.86
C ALA A 104 -8.29 17.19 6.23
N ASP A 105 -8.29 18.52 6.24
CA ASP A 105 -8.25 19.36 7.47
C ASP A 105 -7.13 19.00 8.44
N GLY A 106 -6.00 18.54 7.91
CA GLY A 106 -4.82 18.15 8.71
C GLY A 106 -4.91 16.78 9.37
N GLY A 107 -5.90 15.96 9.00
CA GLY A 107 -6.07 14.60 9.47
C GLY A 107 -6.27 13.60 8.32
N ARG A 108 -6.35 12.33 8.67
CA ARG A 108 -6.60 11.22 7.74
C ARG A 108 -8.08 10.89 7.72
N VAL A 109 -8.64 10.79 6.53
CA VAL A 109 -10.02 10.33 6.32
C VAL A 109 -9.98 8.92 5.77
N THR A 110 -10.58 7.98 6.49
CA THR A 110 -10.74 6.59 6.08
C THR A 110 -12.21 6.24 6.04
N LYS A 111 -12.72 5.87 4.87
CA LYS A 111 -14.07 5.30 4.75
C LYS A 111 -14.01 3.99 3.98
N LEU A 112 -14.61 2.98 4.57
CA LEU A 112 -14.73 1.65 3.99
C LEU A 112 -16.21 1.32 3.79
N THR A 113 -16.51 0.45 2.83
CA THR A 113 -17.82 -0.15 2.65
C THR A 113 -17.69 -1.67 2.71
N LEU A 114 -18.27 -2.28 3.73
CA LEU A 114 -18.40 -3.72 3.86
C LEU A 114 -19.73 -4.15 3.23
N ALA A 115 -19.66 -4.74 2.03
CA ALA A 115 -20.84 -5.17 1.29
C ALA A 115 -21.39 -6.50 1.79
N GLN A 116 -20.51 -7.40 2.22
CA GLN A 116 -20.85 -8.69 2.84
C GLN A 116 -19.67 -9.24 3.64
N GLY A 117 -19.95 -10.20 4.53
CA GLY A 117 -18.94 -10.95 5.26
C GLY A 117 -18.56 -10.34 6.60
N THR A 118 -17.36 -10.66 7.06
CA THR A 118 -16.89 -10.31 8.41
C THR A 118 -15.58 -9.55 8.36
N MET A 119 -15.51 -8.47 9.12
CA MET A 119 -14.31 -7.65 9.27
C MET A 119 -14.10 -7.27 10.73
N SER A 120 -12.85 -7.39 11.20
CA SER A 120 -12.44 -6.87 12.51
C SER A 120 -11.49 -5.70 12.31
N ILE A 121 -11.62 -4.65 13.12
CA ILE A 121 -10.86 -3.42 12.97
C ILE A 121 -10.35 -2.95 14.32
N LEU A 122 -9.05 -2.69 14.42
CA LEU A 122 -8.40 -2.01 15.52
C LEU A 122 -7.94 -0.64 15.04
N THR A 123 -8.55 0.43 15.52
CA THR A 123 -8.16 1.79 15.13
C THR A 123 -7.09 2.37 16.06
N ALA A 124 -6.19 3.16 15.46
CA ALA A 124 -5.13 3.91 16.15
C ALA A 124 -5.15 5.38 15.71
N LEU A 125 -6.33 6.00 15.74
CA LEU A 125 -6.58 7.35 15.25
C LEU A 125 -5.78 8.38 16.03
N ARG A 126 -5.18 9.32 15.31
CA ARG A 126 -4.51 10.51 15.84
C ARG A 126 -5.49 11.68 15.82
N ARG A 127 -5.09 12.78 16.46
CA ARG A 127 -5.91 14.00 16.46
C ARG A 127 -6.14 14.49 15.03
N GLY A 128 -7.40 14.67 14.66
CA GLY A 128 -7.82 15.07 13.31
C GLY A 128 -8.19 13.91 12.40
N ASP A 129 -7.78 12.66 12.71
CA ASP A 129 -8.15 11.50 11.91
C ASP A 129 -9.61 11.13 12.09
N SER A 130 -10.20 10.58 11.03
CA SER A 130 -11.57 10.02 11.04
C SER A 130 -11.61 8.65 10.39
N PHE A 131 -12.40 7.76 10.99
CA PHE A 131 -12.63 6.41 10.46
C PHE A 131 -14.12 6.11 10.46
N ALA A 132 -14.62 5.65 9.33
CA ALA A 132 -15.99 5.19 9.19
C ALA A 132 -16.06 3.90 8.35
N LEU A 133 -16.97 3.01 8.73
CA LEU A 133 -17.31 1.82 7.98
C LEU A 133 -18.81 1.84 7.67
N SER A 134 -19.17 1.70 6.41
CA SER A 134 -20.56 1.58 5.98
C SER A 134 -20.89 0.13 5.63
N THR A 135 -22.14 -0.25 5.87
CA THR A 135 -22.76 -1.50 5.40
C THR A 135 -23.95 -1.17 4.50
N SER A 136 -24.77 -2.14 4.10
CA SER A 136 -25.92 -1.94 3.22
C SER A 136 -27.03 -1.02 3.76
N GLY A 137 -26.95 -0.53 4.97
CA GLY A 137 -27.99 0.34 5.55
C GLY A 137 -27.52 1.15 6.76
N GLU A 138 -26.28 1.00 7.17
CA GLU A 138 -25.76 1.58 8.39
C GLU A 138 -24.39 2.21 8.18
N ALA A 139 -24.12 3.22 8.98
CA ALA A 139 -22.81 3.85 9.09
C ALA A 139 -22.27 3.69 10.51
N ILE A 140 -21.07 3.19 10.61
CA ILE A 140 -20.34 3.00 11.88
C ILE A 140 -19.25 4.07 11.89
N ALA A 141 -19.35 4.99 12.83
CA ALA A 141 -18.32 6.00 13.09
C ALA A 141 -17.50 5.62 14.31
N VAL A 142 -16.22 5.89 14.27
CA VAL A 142 -15.28 5.60 15.36
C VAL A 142 -14.77 6.93 15.92
N PRO A 143 -15.38 7.44 17.01
CA PRO A 143 -15.03 8.74 17.57
C PRO A 143 -13.69 8.74 18.31
N LYS A 144 -13.27 7.56 18.77
CA LYS A 144 -12.02 7.29 19.49
C LYS A 144 -11.47 5.94 19.08
N ASN A 145 -10.27 5.61 19.55
CA ASN A 145 -9.69 4.30 19.28
C ASN A 145 -10.57 3.18 19.81
N ALA A 146 -10.87 2.23 18.96
CA ALA A 146 -11.74 1.10 19.24
C ALA A 146 -11.20 -0.18 18.59
N PHE A 147 -11.59 -1.33 19.19
CA PHE A 147 -11.45 -2.64 18.58
C PHE A 147 -12.84 -3.24 18.46
N PHE A 148 -13.27 -3.49 17.24
CA PHE A 148 -14.62 -3.96 16.95
C PHE A 148 -14.66 -4.90 15.76
N ARG A 149 -15.69 -5.73 15.72
CA ARG A 149 -16.02 -6.64 14.62
C ARG A 149 -17.35 -6.23 14.01
N VAL A 150 -17.45 -6.34 12.71
CA VAL A 150 -18.69 -6.16 11.95
C VAL A 150 -18.94 -7.41 11.13
N ASP A 151 -20.13 -7.99 11.31
CA ASP A 151 -20.66 -9.08 10.49
C ASP A 151 -21.79 -8.51 9.64
N CYS A 152 -21.62 -8.51 8.32
CA CYS A 152 -22.59 -8.00 7.35
C CYS A 152 -23.29 -9.18 6.66
N PHE A 153 -24.61 -9.27 6.83
CA PHE A 153 -25.46 -10.30 6.26
C PHE A 153 -26.35 -9.74 5.16
N HIS A 154 -27.02 -10.58 4.42
CA HIS A 154 -27.95 -10.16 3.38
C HIS A 154 -29.09 -9.27 3.90
N ASP A 155 -29.54 -9.48 5.13
CA ASP A 155 -30.71 -8.82 5.71
C ASP A 155 -30.38 -7.89 6.91
N GLY A 156 -29.10 -7.62 7.16
CA GLY A 156 -28.67 -6.76 8.25
C GLY A 156 -27.20 -6.92 8.59
N ALA A 157 -26.81 -6.39 9.73
CA ALA A 157 -25.46 -6.57 10.25
C ALA A 157 -25.44 -6.58 11.77
N SER A 158 -24.30 -6.97 12.33
CA SER A 158 -24.02 -6.81 13.76
C SER A 158 -22.67 -6.16 13.99
N VAL A 159 -22.58 -5.33 15.02
CA VAL A 159 -21.35 -4.64 15.43
C VAL A 159 -21.04 -5.04 16.86
N SER A 160 -19.97 -5.79 17.05
CA SER A 160 -19.49 -6.27 18.36
C SER A 160 -18.25 -5.49 18.78
N VAL A 161 -18.28 -4.78 19.90
CA VAL A 161 -17.18 -3.95 20.39
C VAL A 161 -16.37 -4.70 21.44
N LEU A 162 -15.09 -4.94 21.12
CA LEU A 162 -14.13 -5.63 21.99
C LEU A 162 -13.32 -4.64 22.86
N GLY A 163 -13.13 -3.41 22.37
CA GLY A 163 -12.42 -2.35 23.07
C GLY A 163 -12.87 -0.96 22.62
N GLY A 164 -12.86 0.02 23.50
CA GLY A 164 -13.37 1.37 23.19
C GLY A 164 -14.88 1.43 23.01
N ASP A 165 -15.35 2.32 22.15
CA ASP A 165 -16.74 2.51 21.77
C ASP A 165 -16.87 2.95 20.30
N VAL A 166 -17.98 2.63 19.68
CA VAL A 166 -18.32 3.09 18.32
C VAL A 166 -19.73 3.65 18.29
N GLU A 167 -20.02 4.49 17.30
CA GLU A 167 -21.37 5.02 17.05
C GLU A 167 -21.93 4.37 15.79
N VAL A 168 -23.10 3.80 15.89
CA VAL A 168 -23.80 3.18 14.76
C VAL A 168 -25.04 3.99 14.43
N THR A 169 -25.09 4.54 13.22
CA THR A 169 -26.24 5.25 12.66
C THR A 169 -27.00 4.33 11.71
N SER A 170 -28.27 4.16 11.96
CA SER A 170 -29.22 3.36 11.17
C SER A 170 -30.52 4.12 10.95
N LEU A 171 -31.50 3.52 10.29
CA LEU A 171 -32.85 4.07 10.17
C LEU A 171 -33.52 4.32 11.52
N ALA A 172 -33.11 3.60 12.58
CA ALA A 172 -33.59 3.78 13.95
C ALA A 172 -32.88 4.92 14.71
N GLY A 173 -32.00 5.68 14.06
CA GLY A 173 -31.19 6.74 14.64
C GLY A 173 -29.79 6.27 15.03
N THR A 174 -29.04 7.11 15.72
CA THR A 174 -27.67 6.85 16.16
C THR A 174 -27.64 6.24 17.56
N LYS A 175 -26.84 5.19 17.74
CA LYS A 175 -26.61 4.54 19.04
C LYS A 175 -25.13 4.33 19.30
N ALA A 176 -24.68 4.68 20.49
CA ALA A 176 -23.36 4.30 20.97
C ALA A 176 -23.34 2.82 21.38
N VAL A 177 -22.29 2.13 20.96
CA VAL A 177 -22.04 0.72 21.29
C VAL A 177 -20.74 0.66 22.08
N PRO A 178 -20.82 0.50 23.41
CA PRO A 178 -19.64 0.44 24.25
C PRO A 178 -18.99 -0.95 24.24
N LYS A 179 -17.75 -1.02 24.72
CA LYS A 179 -17.03 -2.28 24.96
C LYS A 179 -17.92 -3.35 25.62
N GLY A 180 -17.84 -4.57 25.12
CA GLY A 180 -18.57 -5.73 25.63
C GLY A 180 -20.01 -5.82 25.16
N LYS A 181 -20.43 -4.96 24.23
CA LYS A 181 -21.77 -4.96 23.65
C LYS A 181 -21.77 -5.21 22.16
N THR A 182 -22.83 -5.88 21.71
CA THR A 182 -23.15 -6.11 20.30
C THR A 182 -24.45 -5.40 19.97
N LEU A 183 -24.42 -4.56 18.95
CA LEU A 183 -25.59 -4.00 18.30
C LEU A 183 -25.92 -4.83 17.06
N ALA A 184 -27.07 -5.47 17.04
CA ALA A 184 -27.58 -6.16 15.86
C ALA A 184 -28.78 -5.39 15.29
N TYR A 185 -28.85 -5.30 13.97
CA TYR A 185 -29.92 -4.63 13.25
C TYR A 185 -30.29 -5.37 11.97
N ARG A 186 -31.54 -5.20 11.55
CA ARG A 186 -32.06 -5.73 10.28
C ARG A 186 -32.50 -4.57 9.40
N SER A 187 -31.94 -4.51 8.20
CA SER A 187 -32.06 -3.39 7.27
C SER A 187 -33.51 -3.02 6.93
N LYS A 188 -34.43 -3.98 6.99
CA LYS A 188 -35.85 -3.76 6.59
C LYS A 188 -36.80 -3.44 7.75
N LEU A 189 -36.38 -3.54 8.98
CA LEU A 189 -37.33 -3.57 10.12
C LEU A 189 -37.12 -2.45 11.14
N ALA A 190 -36.17 -1.54 10.97
CA ALA A 190 -35.76 -0.57 12.00
C ALA A 190 -35.56 -1.22 13.41
N ASN A 191 -35.36 -2.53 13.44
CA ASN A 191 -35.26 -3.30 14.67
C ASN A 191 -33.78 -3.37 15.06
N VAL A 192 -33.47 -2.73 16.16
CA VAL A 192 -32.11 -2.64 16.69
C VAL A 192 -32.11 -3.25 18.10
N SER A 193 -31.25 -4.25 18.30
CA SER A 193 -31.09 -4.87 19.62
C SER A 193 -29.65 -4.68 20.13
N LEU A 194 -29.52 -4.28 21.37
CA LEU A 194 -28.25 -4.18 22.09
C LEU A 194 -28.16 -5.31 23.12
N SER A 195 -27.16 -6.16 22.99
CA SER A 195 -26.91 -7.30 23.87
C SER A 195 -25.47 -7.33 24.38
N ALA A 196 -25.14 -8.27 25.27
CA ALA A 196 -23.75 -8.59 25.56
C ALA A 196 -23.08 -9.22 24.33
N ASN A 197 -21.76 -9.06 24.19
CA ASN A 197 -21.04 -9.76 23.15
C ASN A 197 -21.21 -11.27 23.25
N PRO A 198 -21.31 -11.98 22.13
CA PRO A 198 -21.24 -13.44 22.12
C PRO A 198 -19.88 -13.91 22.67
N LYS A 199 -19.78 -15.19 22.99
CA LYS A 199 -18.49 -15.80 23.35
C LYS A 199 -17.57 -15.71 22.15
N ALA A 200 -16.30 -15.27 22.40
CA ALA A 200 -15.28 -15.16 21.37
C ALA A 200 -15.11 -16.47 20.60
N ASP A 201 -15.22 -16.41 19.29
CA ASP A 201 -15.00 -17.51 18.37
C ASP A 201 -13.49 -17.64 17.98
N GLU A 202 -13.18 -18.44 16.99
CA GLU A 202 -11.82 -18.64 16.52
C GLU A 202 -11.28 -17.37 15.82
N TRP A 203 -12.12 -16.70 15.05
CA TRP A 203 -11.78 -15.46 14.38
C TRP A 203 -11.44 -14.34 15.37
N ASP A 204 -12.24 -14.17 16.41
CA ASP A 204 -11.97 -13.18 17.46
C ASP A 204 -10.64 -13.45 18.16
N ARG A 205 -10.37 -14.73 18.51
CA ARG A 205 -9.10 -15.10 19.16
C ARG A 205 -7.90 -14.84 18.25
N TRP A 206 -8.04 -15.15 16.95
CA TRP A 206 -6.99 -14.94 15.98
C TRP A 206 -6.70 -13.44 15.79
N THR A 207 -7.72 -12.59 15.55
CA THR A 207 -7.55 -11.15 15.36
C THR A 207 -6.98 -10.45 16.59
N VAL A 208 -7.41 -10.86 17.80
CA VAL A 208 -6.83 -10.36 19.06
C VAL A 208 -5.35 -10.74 19.18
N GLY A 209 -5.00 -11.97 18.79
CA GLY A 209 -3.61 -12.43 18.74
C GLY A 209 -2.77 -11.60 17.76
N ARG A 210 -3.25 -11.41 16.52
CA ARG A 210 -2.59 -10.59 15.50
C ARG A 210 -2.40 -9.16 15.95
N ALA A 211 -3.42 -8.52 16.50
CA ALA A 211 -3.36 -7.17 17.02
C ALA A 211 -2.23 -7.00 18.06
N ARG A 212 -2.11 -7.96 18.98
CA ARG A 212 -1.04 -7.96 19.99
C ARG A 212 0.34 -8.13 19.37
N THR A 213 0.50 -9.06 18.42
CA THR A 213 1.76 -9.28 17.70
C THR A 213 2.18 -8.00 16.98
N LEU A 214 1.31 -7.40 16.17
CA LEU A 214 1.58 -6.16 15.46
C LEU A 214 2.03 -5.04 16.40
N GLN A 215 1.31 -4.82 17.51
CA GLN A 215 1.66 -3.79 18.49
C GLN A 215 3.03 -4.03 19.13
N THR A 216 3.32 -5.27 19.53
CA THR A 216 4.59 -5.62 20.20
C THR A 216 5.78 -5.48 19.24
N GLU A 217 5.67 -6.03 18.05
CA GLU A 217 6.75 -6.03 17.05
C GLU A 217 6.99 -4.63 16.47
N THR A 218 5.92 -3.86 16.22
CA THR A 218 6.05 -2.45 15.83
C THR A 218 6.79 -1.65 16.89
N ALA A 219 6.45 -1.82 18.18
CA ALA A 219 7.13 -1.13 19.27
C ALA A 219 8.63 -1.44 19.36
N GLN A 220 9.05 -2.64 18.99
CA GLN A 220 10.48 -3.01 18.91
C GLN A 220 11.21 -2.22 17.82
N SER A 221 10.66 -2.18 16.61
CA SER A 221 11.27 -1.45 15.49
C SER A 221 11.28 0.05 15.70
N THR A 222 10.24 0.65 16.32
CA THR A 222 10.20 2.09 16.62
C THR A 222 11.27 2.55 17.60
N SER A 223 11.96 1.63 18.29
CA SER A 223 13.14 1.95 19.10
C SER A 223 14.35 2.40 18.26
N TYR A 224 14.37 2.10 16.99
CA TYR A 224 15.49 2.34 16.07
C TYR A 224 15.17 3.36 14.96
N ILE A 225 13.90 3.65 14.74
CA ILE A 225 13.44 4.53 13.66
C ILE A 225 12.38 5.51 14.18
N ASP A 226 12.63 6.80 14.00
CA ASP A 226 11.63 7.84 14.19
C ASP A 226 10.84 8.03 12.89
N ALA A 227 9.82 7.21 12.71
CA ALA A 227 8.98 7.24 11.51
C ALA A 227 7.59 7.81 11.81
N PRO A 228 7.03 8.63 10.93
CA PRO A 228 5.66 9.14 11.07
C PRO A 228 4.59 8.07 10.77
N PHE A 229 5.02 6.87 10.38
CA PHE A 229 4.18 5.71 10.05
C PHE A 229 4.53 4.52 10.94
N SER A 230 3.66 3.50 10.95
CA SER A 230 3.85 2.26 11.73
C SER A 230 3.70 0.98 10.89
N TYR A 231 3.01 1.03 9.75
CA TYR A 231 2.79 -0.15 8.91
C TYR A 231 4.12 -0.71 8.34
N GLY A 232 4.24 -2.04 8.35
CA GLY A 232 5.44 -2.77 7.94
C GLY A 232 6.56 -2.79 8.97
N LEU A 233 6.49 -2.02 10.07
CA LEU A 233 7.53 -2.02 11.10
C LEU A 233 7.56 -3.31 11.92
N ALA A 234 6.41 -3.96 12.09
CA ALA A 234 6.33 -5.25 12.76
C ALA A 234 7.18 -6.32 12.05
N ASP A 235 7.10 -6.37 10.72
CA ASP A 235 7.86 -7.35 9.94
C ASP A 235 9.38 -7.12 10.03
N MET A 236 9.83 -5.88 10.20
CA MET A 236 11.25 -5.60 10.37
C MET A 236 11.79 -6.21 11.66
N SER A 237 11.02 -6.27 12.73
CA SER A 237 11.40 -6.96 13.97
C SER A 237 11.38 -8.48 13.81
N ALA A 238 10.42 -9.00 13.04
CA ALA A 238 10.26 -10.44 12.84
C ALA A 238 11.29 -11.04 11.88
N TYR A 239 11.70 -10.30 10.85
CA TYR A 239 12.49 -10.83 9.73
C TYR A 239 13.89 -10.25 9.59
N GLY A 240 14.35 -9.40 10.51
CA GLY A 240 15.68 -8.82 10.42
C GLY A 240 16.17 -8.26 11.76
N GLY A 241 17.38 -7.73 11.73
CA GLY A 241 18.05 -7.18 12.90
C GLY A 241 18.56 -5.76 12.69
N TRP A 242 18.53 -4.99 13.77
CA TRP A 242 19.06 -3.65 13.82
C TRP A 242 20.47 -3.63 14.40
N ASN A 243 21.39 -2.97 13.73
CA ASN A 243 22.76 -2.79 14.15
C ASN A 243 23.16 -1.32 14.04
N TYR A 244 24.10 -0.89 14.88
CA TYR A 244 24.68 0.44 14.79
C TYR A 244 25.90 0.42 13.87
N PHE A 245 25.90 1.26 12.84
CA PHE A 245 26.99 1.42 11.90
C PHE A 245 27.64 2.79 12.09
N ALA A 246 28.93 2.82 12.38
CA ALA A 246 29.65 4.07 12.61
C ALA A 246 29.60 4.99 11.38
N GLY A 247 29.17 6.23 11.57
CA GLY A 247 28.97 7.20 10.51
C GLY A 247 27.62 7.13 9.78
N TYR A 248 26.81 6.09 10.01
CA TYR A 248 25.50 5.89 9.37
C TYR A 248 24.34 5.84 10.38
N GLY A 249 24.60 5.49 11.64
CA GLY A 249 23.56 5.28 12.64
C GLY A 249 23.03 3.85 12.66
N TYR A 250 21.77 3.68 13.11
CA TYR A 250 21.12 2.37 13.08
C TYR A 250 20.69 1.99 11.68
N GLY A 251 21.10 0.80 11.25
CA GLY A 251 20.71 0.17 9.99
C GLY A 251 20.09 -1.20 10.24
N TRP A 252 19.25 -1.63 9.33
CA TRP A 252 18.53 -2.89 9.39
C TRP A 252 19.01 -3.87 8.31
N GLN A 253 19.09 -5.15 8.66
CA GLN A 253 19.47 -6.20 7.74
C GLN A 253 18.50 -7.38 7.85
N PRO A 254 18.01 -7.94 6.73
CA PRO A 254 17.14 -9.11 6.75
C PRO A 254 17.89 -10.35 7.17
N TYR A 255 17.21 -11.26 7.88
CA TYR A 255 17.72 -12.57 8.18
C TYR A 255 17.60 -13.52 6.98
N GLY A 256 18.47 -14.51 6.91
CA GLY A 256 18.36 -15.64 5.98
C GLY A 256 18.60 -15.31 4.51
N VAL A 257 19.08 -14.12 4.17
CA VAL A 257 19.47 -13.78 2.81
C VAL A 257 20.89 -14.29 2.50
N GLY A 258 21.07 -14.82 1.28
CA GLY A 258 22.37 -15.33 0.85
C GLY A 258 23.34 -14.21 0.43
N ASN A 259 24.63 -14.57 0.28
CA ASN A 259 25.66 -13.61 -0.12
C ASN A 259 25.44 -12.93 -1.48
N CYS A 260 24.62 -13.54 -2.32
CA CYS A 260 24.25 -13.01 -3.65
C CYS A 260 22.88 -12.33 -3.67
N TRP A 261 22.29 -12.13 -2.52
CA TRP A 261 21.04 -11.39 -2.41
C TRP A 261 21.30 -9.88 -2.52
N MET A 262 20.41 -9.20 -3.17
CA MET A 262 20.36 -7.74 -3.20
C MET A 262 18.90 -7.25 -3.12
N PRO A 263 18.68 -6.01 -2.68
CA PRO A 263 17.34 -5.43 -2.69
C PRO A 263 16.71 -5.41 -4.09
N PHE A 264 15.38 -5.48 -4.16
CA PHE A 264 14.58 -5.45 -5.39
C PHE A 264 14.82 -6.63 -6.36
N MET A 265 15.23 -7.79 -5.86
CA MET A 265 15.35 -9.02 -6.67
C MET A 265 14.11 -9.89 -6.62
N ASN A 266 13.46 -9.96 -5.46
CA ASN A 266 12.36 -10.88 -5.20
C ASN A 266 11.04 -10.13 -5.10
N GLY A 267 10.32 -10.05 -6.20
CA GLY A 267 9.06 -9.30 -6.31
C GLY A 267 8.67 -9.06 -7.75
N GLN A 268 7.76 -8.13 -7.95
CA GLN A 268 7.28 -7.77 -9.28
C GLN A 268 6.94 -6.28 -9.38
N TRP A 269 7.00 -5.75 -10.58
CA TRP A 269 6.53 -4.40 -10.89
C TRP A 269 5.04 -4.42 -11.19
N GLY A 270 4.28 -3.58 -10.49
CA GLY A 270 2.88 -3.29 -10.75
C GLY A 270 2.69 -1.83 -11.18
N PHE A 271 1.84 -1.59 -12.18
CA PHE A 271 1.46 -0.21 -12.51
C PHE A 271 0.18 0.17 -11.78
N TYR A 272 0.24 1.23 -11.00
CA TYR A 272 -0.87 1.82 -10.27
C TYR A 272 -1.10 3.23 -10.81
N PRO A 273 -2.28 3.56 -11.37
CA PRO A 273 -2.52 4.84 -12.04
C PRO A 273 -2.20 6.08 -11.20
N GLN A 274 -2.38 5.96 -9.87
CA GLN A 274 -2.12 7.06 -8.92
C GLN A 274 -0.68 7.11 -8.41
N LEU A 275 0.09 6.02 -8.54
CA LEU A 275 1.42 5.84 -7.95
C LEU A 275 2.51 5.67 -9.01
N GLY A 276 2.14 5.26 -10.23
CA GLY A 276 3.08 4.85 -11.26
C GLY A 276 3.56 3.40 -11.09
N TRP A 277 4.74 3.11 -11.61
CA TRP A 277 5.38 1.81 -11.44
C TRP A 277 5.84 1.63 -10.00
N THR A 278 5.31 0.60 -9.37
CA THR A 278 5.49 0.30 -7.95
C THR A 278 6.08 -1.08 -7.79
N TRP A 279 7.06 -1.21 -6.93
CA TRP A 279 7.61 -2.50 -6.55
C TRP A 279 6.71 -3.20 -5.55
N VAL A 280 6.28 -4.41 -5.86
CA VAL A 280 5.56 -5.29 -4.94
C VAL A 280 6.49 -6.43 -4.57
N SER A 281 7.02 -6.38 -3.36
CA SER A 281 7.97 -7.38 -2.88
C SER A 281 7.28 -8.70 -2.52
N ALA A 282 7.89 -9.81 -2.90
CA ALA A 282 7.52 -11.14 -2.42
C ALA A 282 8.13 -11.48 -1.04
N GLU A 283 9.02 -10.63 -0.53
CA GLU A 283 9.60 -10.76 0.80
C GLU A 283 8.63 -10.19 1.84
N PRO A 284 8.29 -10.94 2.92
CA PRO A 284 7.24 -10.52 3.86
C PRO A 284 7.53 -9.18 4.53
N TRP A 285 8.78 -8.84 4.74
CA TRP A 285 9.25 -7.58 5.32
C TRP A 285 9.41 -6.43 4.32
N GLY A 286 9.12 -6.67 3.03
CA GLY A 286 9.49 -5.79 1.93
C GLY A 286 8.70 -4.48 1.82
N TRP A 287 7.73 -4.20 2.70
CA TRP A 287 7.01 -2.92 2.63
C TRP A 287 7.89 -1.73 3.00
N THR A 288 8.34 -1.67 4.25
CA THR A 288 9.09 -0.51 4.74
C THR A 288 10.41 -0.31 4.01
N PRO A 289 11.29 -1.33 3.87
CA PRO A 289 12.59 -1.12 3.25
C PRO A 289 12.56 -0.85 1.74
N TYR A 290 11.45 -1.12 1.05
CA TYR A 290 11.34 -0.86 -0.38
C TYR A 290 10.53 0.38 -0.73
N HIS A 291 9.92 1.04 0.25
CA HIS A 291 9.13 2.24 0.02
C HIS A 291 9.58 3.45 0.84
N PHE A 292 10.53 3.25 1.75
CA PHE A 292 11.09 4.29 2.62
C PHE A 292 12.59 4.08 2.78
N GLY A 293 13.28 5.15 3.21
CA GLY A 293 14.70 5.06 3.50
C GLY A 293 15.57 4.70 2.31
N SER A 294 16.70 4.09 2.57
CA SER A 294 17.68 3.78 1.53
C SER A 294 18.47 2.51 1.80
N TRP A 295 18.77 1.75 0.74
CA TRP A 295 19.66 0.61 0.78
C TRP A 295 21.09 1.02 0.41
N ASN A 296 22.04 0.66 1.27
CA ASN A 296 23.46 0.86 1.02
C ASN A 296 24.22 -0.48 1.13
N TYR A 297 25.19 -0.66 0.25
CA TYR A 297 26.09 -1.80 0.34
C TYR A 297 27.33 -1.42 1.15
N LEU A 298 27.50 -2.07 2.29
CA LEU A 298 28.68 -1.92 3.15
C LEU A 298 29.62 -3.10 2.92
N PRO A 299 30.88 -2.89 2.48
CA PRO A 299 31.80 -3.97 2.11
C PRO A 299 32.01 -5.04 3.21
N SER A 300 31.94 -4.63 4.48
CA SER A 300 32.09 -5.53 5.64
C SER A 300 30.81 -6.21 6.11
N SER A 301 29.64 -5.73 5.70
CA SER A 301 28.35 -6.11 6.29
C SER A 301 27.29 -6.46 5.25
N GLY A 302 27.52 -6.15 3.96
CA GLY A 302 26.58 -6.38 2.88
C GLY A 302 25.49 -5.31 2.79
N TRP A 303 24.37 -5.66 2.16
CA TRP A 303 23.24 -4.76 2.01
C TRP A 303 22.60 -4.44 3.35
N THR A 304 22.53 -3.16 3.64
CA THR A 304 21.96 -2.62 4.88
C THR A 304 20.99 -1.50 4.53
N TRP A 305 19.78 -1.56 5.06
CA TRP A 305 18.80 -0.52 4.94
C TRP A 305 18.93 0.50 6.06
N PHE A 306 18.89 1.79 5.71
CA PHE A 306 18.92 2.90 6.66
C PHE A 306 17.63 3.70 6.57
N PRO A 307 16.99 3.98 7.71
CA PRO A 307 15.91 4.96 7.74
C PRO A 307 16.48 6.32 7.33
N SER A 308 15.85 6.99 6.39
CA SER A 308 16.20 8.35 6.01
C SER A 308 15.24 9.32 6.69
N ASP A 309 15.57 10.63 6.66
CA ASP A 309 14.66 11.69 7.09
C ASP A 309 13.40 11.80 6.17
N SER A 310 13.32 10.95 5.14
CA SER A 310 12.21 10.93 4.21
C SER A 310 10.98 10.32 4.89
N SER A 311 9.99 11.16 5.15
CA SER A 311 8.65 10.75 5.61
C SER A 311 7.73 10.35 4.47
N PHE A 312 8.23 10.37 3.23
CA PHE A 312 7.42 10.15 2.04
C PHE A 312 7.53 8.70 1.58
N TRP A 313 6.39 8.13 1.27
CA TRP A 313 6.31 6.86 0.59
C TRP A 313 6.75 6.99 -0.87
N ASP A 314 7.63 6.12 -1.33
CA ASP A 314 8.13 6.05 -2.71
C ASP A 314 7.65 4.75 -3.35
N PRO A 315 7.09 4.76 -4.57
CA PRO A 315 6.70 3.54 -5.28
C PRO A 315 7.83 2.54 -5.43
N ALA A 316 9.06 3.02 -5.65
CA ALA A 316 10.28 2.23 -5.65
C ALA A 316 11.50 3.15 -5.76
N PRO A 317 12.28 3.33 -4.70
CA PRO A 317 13.51 4.12 -4.71
C PRO A 317 14.62 3.38 -5.47
N VAL A 318 14.52 3.35 -6.80
CA VAL A 318 15.47 2.70 -7.71
C VAL A 318 15.87 3.63 -8.83
N ASP A 319 17.13 3.47 -9.30
CA ASP A 319 17.60 4.05 -10.54
C ASP A 319 17.43 3.05 -11.69
N TRP A 320 16.82 3.50 -12.77
CA TRP A 320 16.60 2.71 -13.96
C TRP A 320 17.76 2.86 -14.94
N TYR A 321 18.17 1.77 -15.55
CA TYR A 321 19.15 1.79 -16.63
C TYR A 321 18.71 0.95 -17.82
N SER A 322 19.26 1.24 -19.00
CA SER A 322 19.03 0.47 -20.20
C SER A 322 20.36 0.01 -20.81
N ALA A 323 20.43 -1.25 -21.20
CA ALA A 323 21.56 -1.84 -21.91
C ALA A 323 21.03 -2.61 -23.13
N GLY A 324 21.20 -2.03 -24.33
CA GLY A 324 20.62 -2.59 -25.55
C GLY A 324 19.10 -2.73 -25.48
N ASN A 325 18.62 -3.98 -25.47
CA ASN A 325 17.20 -4.31 -25.39
C ASN A 325 16.70 -4.61 -24.00
N GLN A 326 17.54 -4.52 -22.98
CA GLN A 326 17.23 -4.83 -21.60
C GLN A 326 17.05 -3.55 -20.79
N VAL A 327 16.16 -3.61 -19.80
CA VAL A 327 15.97 -2.58 -18.77
C VAL A 327 16.23 -3.23 -17.43
N GLY A 328 17.03 -2.56 -16.61
CA GLY A 328 17.37 -2.97 -15.27
C GLY A 328 17.14 -1.85 -14.26
N TRP A 329 17.29 -2.18 -13.01
CA TRP A 329 17.17 -1.25 -11.88
C TRP A 329 18.12 -1.65 -10.76
N TRP A 330 18.51 -0.67 -9.93
CA TRP A 330 19.23 -0.86 -8.67
C TRP A 330 18.73 0.14 -7.62
N PRO A 331 19.02 -0.09 -6.32
CA PRO A 331 18.64 0.86 -5.26
C PRO A 331 19.21 2.25 -5.52
N ALA A 332 18.38 3.30 -5.48
CA ALA A 332 18.73 4.66 -5.85
C ALA A 332 19.83 5.31 -4.99
N ALA A 333 19.88 4.97 -3.69
CA ALA A 333 20.91 5.50 -2.77
C ALA A 333 22.30 4.90 -2.98
N PHE A 334 22.46 3.97 -3.89
CA PHE A 334 23.75 3.48 -4.33
C PHE A 334 24.45 4.52 -5.24
N SER A 335 24.47 5.78 -4.78
CA SER A 335 25.03 6.91 -5.48
C SER A 335 26.54 6.74 -5.66
N GLY A 336 26.96 6.52 -6.88
CA GLY A 336 28.34 6.17 -7.28
C GLY A 336 28.47 4.73 -7.77
N GLY A 337 27.39 3.94 -7.70
CA GLY A 337 27.32 2.62 -8.31
C GLY A 337 27.35 2.76 -9.83
N SER A 338 28.48 2.40 -10.43
CA SER A 338 28.52 2.12 -11.87
C SER A 338 28.10 0.67 -12.09
N PRO A 339 27.63 0.30 -13.30
CA PRO A 339 27.45 -1.10 -13.68
C PRO A 339 28.66 -1.99 -13.37
N LEU A 340 29.88 -1.43 -13.42
CA LEU A 340 31.12 -2.09 -13.09
C LEU A 340 31.22 -2.42 -11.58
N MET A 341 30.76 -1.55 -10.71
CA MET A 341 30.75 -1.78 -9.27
C MET A 341 29.70 -2.84 -8.89
N PHE A 342 28.59 -2.86 -9.59
CA PHE A 342 27.58 -3.91 -9.48
C PHE A 342 28.15 -5.28 -9.92
N GLU A 343 28.83 -5.36 -11.05
CA GLU A 343 29.54 -6.57 -11.48
C GLU A 343 30.59 -7.00 -10.47
N GLN A 344 31.26 -6.08 -9.80
CA GLN A 344 32.25 -6.37 -8.78
C GLN A 344 31.63 -6.92 -7.49
N ILE A 345 30.48 -6.40 -7.07
CA ILE A 345 29.69 -6.93 -5.93
C ILE A 345 29.14 -8.31 -6.27
N MET A 346 28.65 -8.50 -7.48
CA MET A 346 27.99 -9.72 -7.95
C MET A 346 28.94 -10.70 -8.64
N GLY A 347 30.19 -10.32 -8.90
CA GLY A 347 31.17 -11.12 -9.65
C GLY A 347 31.57 -12.46 -8.98
N GLY A 348 31.26 -12.62 -7.68
CA GLY A 348 31.35 -13.90 -6.98
C GLY A 348 30.09 -14.78 -7.09
N CYS A 349 29.03 -14.29 -7.73
CA CYS A 349 27.71 -14.90 -7.80
C CYS A 349 27.48 -15.61 -9.15
N SER A 350 28.48 -16.31 -9.65
CA SER A 350 28.40 -17.12 -10.85
C SER A 350 27.36 -18.23 -10.71
N GLY A 351 26.23 -18.09 -11.37
CA GLY A 351 25.08 -19.02 -11.33
C GLY A 351 23.73 -18.35 -11.29
N LEU A 352 23.66 -17.08 -10.92
CA LEU A 352 22.48 -16.25 -11.14
C LEU A 352 22.55 -15.71 -12.57
N GLY A 353 22.32 -16.55 -13.55
CA GLY A 353 22.25 -16.14 -14.96
C GLY A 353 21.28 -14.98 -15.09
N GLY A 354 21.82 -13.77 -15.20
CA GLY A 354 21.07 -12.56 -15.54
C GLY A 354 19.96 -12.13 -14.55
N ALA A 355 19.97 -12.53 -13.30
CA ALA A 355 18.89 -12.25 -12.35
C ALA A 355 18.81 -10.78 -11.87
N GLY A 356 19.81 -9.97 -12.12
CA GLY A 356 19.71 -8.51 -12.01
C GLY A 356 19.12 -7.86 -13.25
N TYR A 357 18.90 -8.62 -14.28
CA TYR A 357 18.27 -8.21 -15.52
C TYR A 357 16.89 -8.83 -15.55
N GLY A 358 15.86 -8.06 -15.30
CA GLY A 358 14.49 -8.53 -15.40
C GLY A 358 14.16 -9.04 -16.81
N SER A 359 14.56 -10.26 -17.10
CA SER A 359 14.24 -10.95 -18.37
C SER A 359 12.82 -11.55 -18.36
N SER A 360 12.04 -11.33 -17.31
CA SER A 360 10.62 -11.70 -17.29
C SER A 360 9.79 -10.72 -18.12
N GLY A 361 8.68 -11.17 -18.70
CA GLY A 361 7.83 -10.43 -19.65
C GLY A 361 7.42 -9.00 -19.31
N ASN A 362 7.72 -8.53 -18.11
CA ASN A 362 7.51 -7.16 -17.63
C ASN A 362 8.55 -6.14 -18.14
N ALA A 363 9.69 -6.56 -18.72
CA ALA A 363 10.66 -5.66 -19.35
C ALA A 363 10.05 -4.86 -20.52
N ARG A 364 8.99 -5.40 -21.14
CA ARG A 364 8.24 -4.70 -22.20
C ARG A 364 7.41 -3.53 -21.65
N LEU A 365 6.98 -3.62 -20.39
CA LEU A 365 6.19 -2.60 -19.71
C LEU A 365 7.07 -1.49 -19.13
N ALA A 366 8.25 -1.82 -18.61
CA ALA A 366 9.23 -0.85 -18.13
C ALA A 366 9.75 0.09 -19.25
N ARG A 367 9.80 -0.36 -20.50
CA ARG A 367 10.15 0.49 -21.66
C ARG A 367 9.13 1.59 -21.95
N LEU A 368 7.88 1.45 -21.50
CA LEU A 368 6.84 2.46 -21.67
C LEU A 368 6.93 3.56 -20.58
N ALA A 369 7.56 3.28 -19.46
CA ALA A 369 7.73 4.23 -18.37
C ALA A 369 8.93 5.18 -18.55
N ILE A 370 9.90 4.81 -19.39
CA ILE A 370 11.12 5.61 -19.67
C ILE A 370 10.96 6.50 -20.92
N ARG A 371 9.82 6.44 -21.59
CA ARG A 371 9.49 7.31 -22.74
C ARG A 371 8.47 8.39 -22.32
#